data_cded5959c757b18b7d610d2aec3dcad8
#
_entry.id   cded5959c757b18b7d610d2aec3dcad8
#
_cell.length_a   1.000
_cell.length_b   1.000
_cell.length_c   1.000
_cell.angle_alpha   90.00
_cell.angle_beta   90.00
_cell.angle_gamma   90.00
#
_symmetry.space_group_name_H-M   'P 1'
#
loop_
_entity.id
_entity.type
_entity.pdbx_description
1 polymer ?
#
loop_
_entity_poly.entity_id
_entity_poly.type
_entity_poly.pdbx_seq_one_letter_code
_entity_poly.pdbx_strand_id
1 'polypeptide(L)'
;MGVDKALISAVRTGLAARADPVKAPAMQAYMKSAMPYRGVAKPGRAALMKEVLAAHVLPDRASFSTTVLALWREAEFREERYAAIDLSGHRAYRRWQDPDLLGLYEELIVDGAWWDFVDEVAIRRVGPILREYRPEVAPVLLCWATGPDRWRRRTAVICQVSAKTDVDRTLLTTAIEANIDDPDFFLRKGIGWALRDHAKTAPDWVRSFVRDHPGLSPLSTREALKNLT
;
A
#
# COMPACT_ATOMS: atom_id res chain seq x y z
N MET A 1 -10.41 -19.70 -17.88
CA MET A 1 -10.24 -18.64 -16.85
C MET A 1 -8.93 -17.94 -17.16
N GLY A 2 -8.95 -16.67 -17.47
CA GLY A 2 -7.77 -15.99 -17.98
C GLY A 2 -7.81 -14.49 -17.71
N VAL A 3 -6.75 -13.84 -18.15
CA VAL A 3 -6.60 -12.38 -18.13
C VAL A 3 -7.70 -11.72 -18.96
N ASP A 4 -8.39 -10.72 -18.41
CA ASP A 4 -9.33 -9.87 -19.16
C ASP A 4 -8.54 -8.81 -19.98
N LYS A 5 -8.18 -9.20 -21.20
CA LYS A 5 -7.45 -8.31 -22.12
C LYS A 5 -8.28 -7.09 -22.55
N ALA A 6 -9.63 -7.21 -22.57
CA ALA A 6 -10.50 -6.09 -22.93
C ALA A 6 -10.47 -5.01 -21.83
N LEU A 7 -10.54 -5.42 -20.57
CA LEU A 7 -10.38 -4.51 -19.42
C LEU A 7 -9.02 -3.80 -19.48
N ILE A 8 -7.92 -4.53 -19.66
CA ILE A 8 -6.56 -3.96 -19.73
C ILE A 8 -6.46 -2.96 -20.91
N SER A 9 -6.97 -3.33 -22.07
CA SER A 9 -7.01 -2.43 -23.25
C SER A 9 -7.81 -1.16 -22.96
N ALA A 10 -8.99 -1.28 -22.33
CA ALA A 10 -9.81 -0.14 -21.96
C ALA A 10 -9.09 0.80 -20.97
N VAL A 11 -8.38 0.25 -19.98
CA VAL A 11 -7.56 1.04 -19.04
C VAL A 11 -6.47 1.80 -19.80
N ARG A 12 -5.68 1.11 -20.63
CA ARG A 12 -4.57 1.71 -21.39
C ARG A 12 -5.02 2.80 -22.33
N THR A 13 -6.08 2.53 -23.11
CA THR A 13 -6.69 3.50 -24.04
C THR A 13 -7.25 4.71 -23.30
N GLY A 14 -7.95 4.46 -22.19
CA GLY A 14 -8.52 5.54 -21.39
C GLY A 14 -7.47 6.40 -20.68
N LEU A 15 -6.35 5.83 -20.25
CA LEU A 15 -5.21 6.58 -19.72
C LEU A 15 -4.53 7.41 -20.83
N ALA A 16 -4.35 6.82 -22.01
CA ALA A 16 -3.77 7.53 -23.15
C ALA A 16 -4.63 8.74 -23.59
N ALA A 17 -5.94 8.56 -23.63
CA ALA A 17 -6.88 9.63 -23.97
C ALA A 17 -6.92 10.79 -22.96
N ARG A 18 -6.48 10.54 -21.71
CA ARG A 18 -6.41 11.52 -20.61
C ARG A 18 -5.00 12.03 -20.34
N ALA A 19 -4.04 11.70 -21.22
CA ALA A 19 -2.65 12.07 -21.03
C ALA A 19 -2.47 13.60 -21.00
N ASP A 20 -1.57 14.05 -20.11
CA ASP A 20 -1.15 15.44 -19.98
C ASP A 20 0.38 15.50 -20.08
N PRO A 21 0.91 15.73 -21.30
CA PRO A 21 2.36 15.74 -21.52
C PRO A 21 3.09 16.88 -20.79
N VAL A 22 2.36 17.90 -20.32
CA VAL A 22 2.94 19.00 -19.55
C VAL A 22 3.18 18.55 -18.10
N LYS A 23 2.26 17.76 -17.52
CA LYS A 23 2.39 17.25 -16.14
C LYS A 23 3.28 16.04 -16.00
N ALA A 24 3.37 15.20 -17.04
CA ALA A 24 4.06 13.91 -16.98
C ALA A 24 5.53 14.01 -16.49
N PRO A 25 6.38 14.92 -16.99
CA PRO A 25 7.76 15.04 -16.54
C PRO A 25 7.89 15.42 -15.05
N ALA A 26 7.05 16.34 -14.57
CA ALA A 26 7.08 16.75 -13.17
C ALA A 26 6.63 15.61 -12.23
N MET A 27 5.61 14.82 -12.61
CA MET A 27 5.16 13.66 -11.86
C MET A 27 6.25 12.58 -11.81
N GLN A 28 6.91 12.31 -12.93
CA GLN A 28 8.00 11.35 -13.01
C GLN A 28 9.19 11.75 -12.14
N ALA A 29 9.61 13.01 -12.21
CA ALA A 29 10.70 13.56 -11.42
C ALA A 29 10.40 13.51 -9.91
N TYR A 30 9.18 13.90 -9.50
CA TYR A 30 8.75 13.86 -8.11
C TYR A 30 8.82 12.44 -7.53
N MET A 31 8.37 11.44 -8.30
CA MET A 31 8.40 10.03 -7.89
C MET A 31 9.76 9.36 -8.09
N LYS A 32 10.75 10.05 -8.68
CA LYS A 32 12.06 9.48 -9.06
C LYS A 32 11.88 8.18 -9.85
N SER A 33 10.90 8.15 -10.74
CA SER A 33 10.48 6.94 -11.44
C SER A 33 11.32 6.70 -12.70
N ALA A 34 11.82 5.47 -12.85
CA ALA A 34 12.36 5.01 -14.13
C ALA A 34 11.25 4.78 -15.17
N MET A 35 10.02 4.44 -14.73
CA MET A 35 8.88 4.30 -15.62
C MET A 35 8.37 5.67 -16.07
N PRO A 36 8.00 5.83 -17.34
CA PRO A 36 7.37 7.05 -17.83
C PRO A 36 5.99 7.26 -17.22
N TYR A 37 5.54 8.52 -17.26
CA TYR A 37 4.19 8.93 -16.89
C TYR A 37 3.42 9.42 -18.12
N ARG A 38 2.10 9.23 -18.11
CA ARG A 38 1.17 9.89 -19.03
C ARG A 38 0.72 11.26 -18.51
N GLY A 39 0.95 11.57 -17.24
CA GLY A 39 0.51 12.81 -16.59
C GLY A 39 -0.94 12.77 -16.09
N VAL A 40 -1.52 11.58 -15.94
CA VAL A 40 -2.90 11.42 -15.46
C VAL A 40 -2.92 11.43 -13.93
N ALA A 41 -3.43 12.52 -13.35
CA ALA A 41 -3.56 12.65 -11.91
C ALA A 41 -4.61 11.68 -11.31
N LYS A 42 -4.50 11.41 -9.99
CA LYS A 42 -5.38 10.46 -9.27
C LYS A 42 -6.88 10.67 -9.54
N PRO A 43 -7.46 11.89 -9.57
CA PRO A 43 -8.87 12.07 -9.85
C PRO A 43 -9.28 11.60 -11.25
N GLY A 44 -8.47 11.91 -12.27
CA GLY A 44 -8.72 11.48 -13.66
C GLY A 44 -8.64 9.96 -13.82
N ARG A 45 -7.64 9.33 -13.15
CA ARG A 45 -7.51 7.87 -13.12
C ARG A 45 -8.70 7.22 -12.38
N ALA A 46 -9.11 7.77 -11.24
CA ALA A 46 -10.26 7.24 -10.49
C ALA A 46 -11.57 7.32 -11.29
N ALA A 47 -11.80 8.40 -12.03
CA ALA A 47 -12.94 8.52 -12.93
C ALA A 47 -12.90 7.45 -14.04
N LEU A 48 -11.76 7.29 -14.70
CA LEU A 48 -11.54 6.24 -15.70
C LEU A 48 -11.80 4.84 -15.12
N MET A 49 -11.21 4.51 -13.97
CA MET A 49 -11.39 3.20 -13.37
C MET A 49 -12.85 2.92 -13.00
N LYS A 50 -13.60 3.93 -12.57
CA LYS A 50 -15.05 3.80 -12.34
C LYS A 50 -15.80 3.45 -13.63
N GLU A 51 -15.47 4.09 -14.74
CA GLU A 51 -16.09 3.82 -16.06
C GLU A 51 -15.75 2.40 -16.56
N VAL A 52 -14.46 2.06 -16.55
CA VAL A 52 -13.98 0.76 -17.04
C VAL A 52 -14.55 -0.40 -16.20
N LEU A 53 -14.51 -0.29 -14.87
CA LEU A 53 -14.97 -1.36 -14.00
C LEU A 53 -16.51 -1.49 -13.92
N ALA A 54 -17.24 -0.50 -14.39
CA ALA A 54 -18.69 -0.63 -14.62
C ALA A 54 -18.99 -1.44 -15.90
N ALA A 55 -18.14 -1.34 -16.91
CA ALA A 55 -18.32 -2.05 -18.19
C ALA A 55 -17.68 -3.45 -18.20
N HIS A 56 -16.63 -3.68 -17.40
CA HIS A 56 -15.88 -4.92 -17.34
C HIS A 56 -15.92 -5.50 -15.93
N VAL A 57 -16.79 -6.48 -15.70
CA VAL A 57 -16.90 -7.18 -14.41
C VAL A 57 -16.21 -8.52 -14.51
N LEU A 58 -15.20 -8.72 -13.66
CA LEU A 58 -14.47 -9.99 -13.60
C LEU A 58 -15.33 -11.07 -12.92
N PRO A 59 -15.49 -12.24 -13.54
CA PRO A 59 -16.47 -13.24 -13.13
C PRO A 59 -16.06 -14.01 -11.88
N ASP A 60 -14.76 -14.21 -11.68
CA ASP A 60 -14.21 -15.05 -10.62
C ASP A 60 -12.87 -14.52 -10.10
N ARG A 61 -12.44 -15.05 -8.95
CA ARG A 61 -11.20 -14.68 -8.25
C ARG A 61 -9.94 -14.93 -9.10
N ALA A 62 -9.92 -16.02 -9.87
CA ALA A 62 -8.75 -16.36 -10.69
C ALA A 62 -8.57 -15.32 -11.81
N SER A 63 -9.64 -14.96 -12.50
CA SER A 63 -9.64 -13.91 -13.52
C SER A 63 -9.28 -12.54 -12.91
N PHE A 64 -9.77 -12.24 -11.70
CA PHE A 64 -9.40 -11.03 -10.98
C PHE A 64 -7.90 -10.97 -10.69
N SER A 65 -7.35 -12.00 -10.05
CA SER A 65 -5.93 -12.02 -9.66
C SER A 65 -5.02 -11.98 -10.89
N THR A 66 -5.33 -12.77 -11.92
CA THR A 66 -4.53 -12.78 -13.16
C THR A 66 -4.60 -11.47 -13.93
N THR A 67 -5.76 -10.79 -13.94
CA THR A 67 -5.92 -9.49 -14.61
C THR A 67 -5.18 -8.38 -13.86
N VAL A 68 -5.26 -8.34 -12.51
CA VAL A 68 -4.49 -7.39 -11.70
C VAL A 68 -3.00 -7.56 -11.96
N LEU A 69 -2.49 -8.81 -11.90
CA LEU A 69 -1.07 -9.10 -12.12
C LEU A 69 -0.61 -8.81 -13.55
N ALA A 70 -1.44 -9.11 -14.57
CA ALA A 70 -1.10 -8.79 -15.95
C ALA A 70 -1.01 -7.27 -16.16
N LEU A 71 -2.00 -6.50 -15.67
CA LEU A 71 -1.98 -5.05 -15.76
C LEU A 71 -0.77 -4.44 -15.01
N TRP A 72 -0.35 -5.04 -13.92
CA TRP A 72 0.83 -4.65 -13.15
C TRP A 72 2.13 -4.96 -13.85
N ARG A 73 2.33 -6.23 -14.25
CA ARG A 73 3.59 -6.74 -14.80
C ARG A 73 3.90 -6.20 -16.20
N GLU A 74 2.86 -6.01 -17.02
CA GLU A 74 2.95 -5.53 -18.39
C GLU A 74 2.80 -4.01 -18.50
N ALA A 75 2.84 -3.28 -17.38
CA ALA A 75 2.69 -1.83 -17.37
C ALA A 75 3.85 -1.13 -18.07
N GLU A 76 3.55 -0.30 -19.06
CA GLU A 76 4.50 0.58 -19.74
C GLU A 76 4.60 1.94 -19.09
N PHE A 77 3.51 2.41 -18.48
CA PHE A 77 3.41 3.69 -17.78
C PHE A 77 3.04 3.47 -16.32
N ARG A 78 3.54 4.37 -15.46
CA ARG A 78 3.34 4.23 -14.02
C ARG A 78 1.86 4.25 -13.61
N GLU A 79 1.04 5.01 -14.33
CA GLU A 79 -0.41 5.05 -14.07
C GLU A 79 -1.12 3.71 -14.33
N GLU A 80 -0.56 2.82 -15.14
CA GLU A 80 -1.08 1.47 -15.35
C GLU A 80 -0.89 0.62 -14.07
N ARG A 81 0.25 0.74 -13.39
CA ARG A 81 0.47 0.13 -12.06
C ARG A 81 -0.49 0.69 -11.01
N TYR A 82 -0.73 2.00 -10.99
CA TYR A 82 -1.76 2.55 -10.11
C TYR A 82 -3.15 2.02 -10.44
N ALA A 83 -3.48 1.83 -11.72
CA ALA A 83 -4.76 1.25 -12.13
C ALA A 83 -4.90 -0.21 -11.68
N ALA A 84 -3.82 -1.00 -11.70
CA ALA A 84 -3.80 -2.35 -11.14
C ALA A 84 -4.10 -2.36 -9.63
N ILE A 85 -3.51 -1.41 -8.88
CA ILE A 85 -3.80 -1.23 -7.44
C ILE A 85 -5.26 -0.78 -7.24
N ASP A 86 -5.78 0.14 -8.05
CA ASP A 86 -7.18 0.58 -7.98
C ASP A 86 -8.14 -0.59 -8.26
N LEU A 87 -7.85 -1.42 -9.28
CA LEU A 87 -8.60 -2.64 -9.59
C LEU A 87 -8.58 -3.62 -8.41
N SER A 88 -7.39 -3.85 -7.82
CA SER A 88 -7.22 -4.80 -6.71
C SER A 88 -8.08 -4.48 -5.49
N GLY A 89 -8.43 -3.21 -5.28
CA GLY A 89 -9.26 -2.77 -4.16
C GLY A 89 -10.67 -2.36 -4.53
N HIS A 90 -11.13 -2.63 -5.74
CA HIS A 90 -12.45 -2.21 -6.16
C HIS A 90 -13.55 -2.96 -5.39
N ARG A 91 -14.59 -2.22 -4.98
CA ARG A 91 -15.67 -2.71 -4.11
C ARG A 91 -16.40 -3.96 -4.60
N ALA A 92 -16.48 -4.15 -5.93
CA ALA A 92 -17.11 -5.32 -6.54
C ALA A 92 -16.40 -6.63 -6.15
N TYR A 93 -15.12 -6.56 -5.79
CA TYR A 93 -14.26 -7.69 -5.48
C TYR A 93 -13.97 -7.82 -3.97
N ARG A 94 -14.72 -7.11 -3.14
CA ARG A 94 -14.56 -7.13 -1.68
C ARG A 94 -14.66 -8.54 -1.09
N ARG A 95 -15.55 -9.38 -1.64
CA ARG A 95 -15.76 -10.77 -1.20
C ARG A 95 -14.53 -11.68 -1.40
N TRP A 96 -13.56 -11.25 -2.18
CA TRP A 96 -12.32 -11.99 -2.43
C TRP A 96 -11.13 -11.47 -1.62
N GLN A 97 -11.35 -10.41 -0.82
CA GLN A 97 -10.30 -9.82 0.02
C GLN A 97 -10.12 -10.66 1.29
N ASP A 98 -9.25 -11.66 1.22
CA ASP A 98 -8.94 -12.60 2.30
C ASP A 98 -7.44 -12.98 2.26
N PRO A 99 -6.94 -13.81 3.20
CA PRO A 99 -5.52 -14.16 3.30
C PRO A 99 -4.91 -14.74 2.02
N ASP A 100 -5.67 -15.41 1.16
CA ASP A 100 -5.15 -15.97 -0.09
C ASP A 100 -4.65 -14.90 -1.08
N LEU A 101 -5.07 -13.64 -0.92
CA LEU A 101 -4.57 -12.53 -1.73
C LEU A 101 -3.25 -11.94 -1.24
N LEU A 102 -2.74 -12.36 -0.08
CA LEU A 102 -1.47 -11.82 0.44
C LEU A 102 -0.31 -12.01 -0.54
N GLY A 103 -0.24 -13.13 -1.24
CA GLY A 103 0.79 -13.38 -2.26
C GLY A 103 0.72 -12.40 -3.43
N LEU A 104 -0.49 -12.03 -3.89
CA LEU A 104 -0.68 -10.99 -4.89
C LEU A 104 -0.18 -9.64 -4.36
N TYR A 105 -0.58 -9.24 -3.16
CA TYR A 105 -0.18 -7.97 -2.56
C TYR A 105 1.32 -7.91 -2.26
N GLU A 106 1.91 -9.03 -1.84
CA GLU A 106 3.35 -9.15 -1.66
C GLU A 106 4.11 -8.85 -2.96
N GLU A 107 3.65 -9.39 -4.09
CA GLU A 107 4.26 -9.09 -5.39
C GLU A 107 4.17 -7.59 -5.72
N LEU A 108 3.00 -6.97 -5.54
CA LEU A 108 2.85 -5.52 -5.78
C LEU A 108 3.77 -4.68 -4.89
N ILE A 109 4.01 -5.11 -3.65
CA ILE A 109 4.88 -4.45 -2.68
C ILE A 109 6.35 -4.58 -3.09
N VAL A 110 6.81 -5.81 -3.36
CA VAL A 110 8.23 -6.10 -3.58
C VAL A 110 8.67 -5.62 -4.96
N ASP A 111 7.90 -5.88 -6.01
CA ASP A 111 8.20 -5.42 -7.38
C ASP A 111 7.96 -3.91 -7.52
N GLY A 112 6.96 -3.37 -6.83
CA GLY A 112 6.69 -1.93 -6.80
C GLY A 112 7.81 -1.11 -6.17
N ALA A 113 8.38 -1.61 -5.10
CA ALA A 113 9.59 -1.13 -4.41
C ALA A 113 9.67 0.40 -4.25
N TRP A 114 8.54 1.08 -4.06
CA TRP A 114 8.46 2.52 -3.83
C TRP A 114 7.26 2.88 -2.97
N TRP A 115 7.40 3.90 -2.13
CA TRP A 115 6.47 4.26 -1.07
C TRP A 115 5.02 4.48 -1.52
N ASP A 116 4.78 5.05 -2.69
CA ASP A 116 3.43 5.37 -3.17
C ASP A 116 2.60 4.14 -3.55
N PHE A 117 3.24 3.08 -4.03
CA PHE A 117 2.61 1.78 -4.25
C PHE A 117 2.45 1.03 -2.92
N VAL A 118 3.56 0.93 -2.18
CA VAL A 118 3.61 0.15 -0.94
C VAL A 118 2.60 0.66 0.10
N ASP A 119 2.52 1.96 0.31
CA ASP A 119 1.64 2.54 1.32
C ASP A 119 0.15 2.33 0.97
N GLU A 120 -0.23 2.47 -0.29
CA GLU A 120 -1.61 2.23 -0.72
C GLU A 120 -1.97 0.74 -0.55
N VAL A 121 -1.08 -0.19 -0.92
CA VAL A 121 -1.31 -1.64 -0.76
C VAL A 121 -1.32 -2.02 0.73
N ALA A 122 -0.34 -1.58 1.51
CA ALA A 122 -0.24 -1.88 2.93
C ALA A 122 -1.50 -1.45 3.71
N ILE A 123 -1.89 -0.19 3.54
CA ILE A 123 -2.96 0.41 4.37
C ILE A 123 -4.34 0.02 3.86
N ARG A 124 -4.53 -0.04 2.53
CA ARG A 124 -5.85 -0.20 1.93
C ARG A 124 -6.18 -1.62 1.47
N ARG A 125 -5.20 -2.53 1.45
CA ARG A 125 -5.41 -3.95 1.07
C ARG A 125 -5.02 -4.86 2.23
N VAL A 126 -3.76 -4.88 2.61
CA VAL A 126 -3.26 -5.76 3.70
C VAL A 126 -3.91 -5.42 5.05
N GLY A 127 -4.01 -4.14 5.40
CA GLY A 127 -4.60 -3.72 6.68
C GLY A 127 -6.04 -4.17 6.90
N PRO A 128 -6.99 -4.02 5.95
CA PRO A 128 -8.33 -4.58 6.06
C PRO A 128 -8.35 -6.10 6.23
N ILE A 129 -7.53 -6.84 5.48
CA ILE A 129 -7.42 -8.30 5.59
C ILE A 129 -6.89 -8.69 6.98
N LEU A 130 -5.85 -8.00 7.47
CA LEU A 130 -5.36 -8.20 8.84
C LEU A 130 -6.48 -8.05 9.89
N ARG A 131 -7.31 -7.02 9.78
CA ARG A 131 -8.38 -6.79 10.77
C ARG A 131 -9.44 -7.90 10.76
N GLU A 132 -9.76 -8.41 9.59
CA GLU A 132 -10.81 -9.44 9.43
C GLU A 132 -10.26 -10.85 9.73
N TYR A 133 -8.99 -11.13 9.39
CA TYR A 133 -8.34 -12.45 9.49
C TYR A 133 -7.06 -12.39 10.33
N ARG A 134 -7.12 -11.73 11.50
CA ARG A 134 -5.94 -11.47 12.34
C ARG A 134 -5.15 -12.73 12.72
N PRO A 135 -5.76 -13.85 13.13
CA PRO A 135 -5.01 -15.04 13.49
C PRO A 135 -4.14 -15.61 12.37
N GLU A 136 -4.61 -15.51 11.13
CA GLU A 136 -3.90 -16.02 9.94
C GLU A 136 -2.87 -15.03 9.40
N VAL A 137 -3.17 -13.73 9.48
CA VAL A 137 -2.37 -12.68 8.81
C VAL A 137 -1.28 -12.11 9.70
N ALA A 138 -1.50 -12.01 11.02
CA ALA A 138 -0.50 -11.45 11.93
C ALA A 138 0.83 -12.22 11.91
N PRO A 139 0.86 -13.57 11.88
CA PRO A 139 2.12 -14.32 11.75
C PRO A 139 2.87 -14.01 10.44
N VAL A 140 2.16 -13.82 9.32
CA VAL A 140 2.77 -13.45 8.04
C VAL A 140 3.43 -12.08 8.13
N LEU A 141 2.74 -11.11 8.73
CA LEU A 141 3.29 -9.77 8.92
C LEU A 141 4.48 -9.73 9.88
N LEU A 142 4.51 -10.59 10.90
CA LEU A 142 5.68 -10.75 11.77
C LEU A 142 6.89 -11.31 10.99
N CYS A 143 6.69 -12.29 10.11
CA CYS A 143 7.72 -12.74 9.19
C CYS A 143 8.19 -11.62 8.25
N TRP A 144 7.28 -10.80 7.75
CA TRP A 144 7.64 -9.65 6.92
C TRP A 144 8.43 -8.60 7.70
N ALA A 145 8.09 -8.36 8.98
CA ALA A 145 8.76 -7.38 9.83
C ALA A 145 10.25 -7.69 10.05
N THR A 146 10.63 -8.97 10.02
CA THR A 146 12.01 -9.45 10.24
C THR A 146 12.72 -9.90 8.97
N GLY A 147 12.02 -9.90 7.83
CA GLY A 147 12.54 -10.37 6.55
C GLY A 147 13.56 -9.39 5.92
N PRO A 148 14.29 -9.84 4.87
CA PRO A 148 15.33 -9.04 4.24
C PRO A 148 14.79 -7.86 3.42
N ASP A 149 13.57 -7.95 2.90
CA ASP A 149 12.98 -6.92 2.04
C ASP A 149 12.43 -5.75 2.86
N ARG A 150 12.96 -4.54 2.63
CA ARG A 150 12.56 -3.33 3.38
C ARG A 150 11.10 -2.92 3.16
N TRP A 151 10.51 -3.23 2.01
CA TRP A 151 9.14 -2.85 1.72
C TRP A 151 8.11 -3.77 2.37
N ARG A 152 8.46 -5.06 2.53
CA ARG A 152 7.71 -5.99 3.41
C ARG A 152 7.78 -5.51 4.85
N ARG A 153 8.99 -5.14 5.36
CA ARG A 153 9.16 -4.60 6.71
C ARG A 153 8.38 -3.32 6.91
N ARG A 154 8.44 -2.39 5.92
CA ARG A 154 7.61 -1.18 5.96
C ARG A 154 6.12 -1.51 6.01
N THR A 155 5.65 -2.46 5.19
CA THR A 155 4.25 -2.90 5.18
C THR A 155 3.81 -3.40 6.54
N ALA A 156 4.60 -4.25 7.20
CA ALA A 156 4.30 -4.76 8.55
C ALA A 156 4.13 -3.62 9.58
N VAL A 157 4.95 -2.57 9.47
CA VAL A 157 4.88 -1.40 10.36
C VAL A 157 3.65 -0.54 10.09
N ILE A 158 3.29 -0.28 8.80
CA ILE A 158 2.28 0.73 8.46
C ILE A 158 0.90 0.16 8.10
N CYS A 159 0.72 -1.15 7.96
CA CYS A 159 -0.56 -1.74 7.51
C CYS A 159 -1.73 -1.41 8.42
N GLN A 160 -1.48 -1.06 9.68
CA GLN A 160 -2.50 -0.67 10.64
C GLN A 160 -2.80 0.85 10.66
N VAL A 161 -2.14 1.66 9.84
CA VAL A 161 -2.49 3.07 9.69
C VAL A 161 -3.96 3.20 9.28
N SER A 162 -4.69 4.09 9.92
CA SER A 162 -6.14 4.28 9.79
C SER A 162 -7.03 3.18 10.41
N ALA A 163 -6.47 2.22 11.16
CA ALA A 163 -7.25 1.23 11.91
C ALA A 163 -7.95 1.82 13.15
N LYS A 164 -7.62 3.05 13.56
CA LYS A 164 -8.20 3.74 14.71
C LYS A 164 -8.03 2.94 16.01
N THR A 165 -9.17 2.55 16.64
CA THR A 165 -9.19 1.75 17.88
C THR A 165 -8.87 0.28 17.65
N ASP A 166 -8.87 -0.19 16.40
CA ASP A 166 -8.73 -1.59 15.99
C ASP A 166 -7.26 -2.01 15.78
N VAL A 167 -6.33 -1.17 16.25
CA VAL A 167 -4.89 -1.45 16.18
C VAL A 167 -4.53 -2.61 17.12
N ASP A 168 -3.89 -3.64 16.57
CA ASP A 168 -3.17 -4.64 17.33
C ASP A 168 -1.84 -4.07 17.81
N ARG A 169 -1.80 -3.66 19.07
CA ARG A 169 -0.61 -3.04 19.67
C ARG A 169 0.55 -4.00 19.79
N THR A 170 0.29 -5.29 20.01
CA THR A 170 1.33 -6.30 20.09
C THR A 170 2.04 -6.45 18.76
N LEU A 171 1.27 -6.62 17.67
CA LEU A 171 1.83 -6.67 16.32
C LEU A 171 2.59 -5.38 15.96
N LEU A 172 2.01 -4.21 16.27
CA LEU A 172 2.64 -2.91 16.00
C LEU A 172 3.97 -2.77 16.76
N THR A 173 3.98 -3.08 18.06
CA THR A 173 5.17 -3.05 18.90
C THR A 173 6.26 -3.95 18.34
N THR A 174 5.96 -5.23 18.11
CA THR A 174 6.93 -6.19 17.59
C THR A 174 7.48 -5.79 16.22
N ALA A 175 6.63 -5.29 15.33
CA ALA A 175 7.06 -4.81 14.02
C ALA A 175 7.97 -3.57 14.09
N ILE A 176 7.73 -2.67 15.06
CA ILE A 176 8.59 -1.51 15.30
C ILE A 176 9.93 -1.94 15.92
N GLU A 177 9.90 -2.76 16.97
CA GLU A 177 11.10 -3.22 17.67
C GLU A 177 12.05 -3.98 16.73
N ALA A 178 11.52 -4.81 15.83
CA ALA A 178 12.31 -5.52 14.81
C ALA A 178 13.01 -4.57 13.81
N ASN A 179 12.62 -3.29 13.75
CA ASN A 179 13.14 -2.31 12.79
C ASN A 179 13.65 -1.01 13.44
N ILE A 180 13.75 -0.98 14.77
CA ILE A 180 14.03 0.25 15.52
C ILE A 180 15.43 0.81 15.20
N ASP A 181 16.41 -0.07 14.99
CA ASP A 181 17.81 0.27 14.73
C ASP A 181 18.10 0.46 13.21
N ASP A 182 17.16 0.15 12.34
CA ASP A 182 17.39 0.21 10.89
C ASP A 182 17.61 1.67 10.44
N PRO A 183 18.70 1.97 9.70
CA PRO A 183 19.00 3.32 9.21
C PRO A 183 18.12 3.77 8.05
N ASP A 184 17.33 2.88 7.45
CA ASP A 184 16.52 3.20 6.26
C ASP A 184 15.51 4.32 6.55
N PHE A 185 15.53 5.33 5.70
CA PHE A 185 14.65 6.50 5.83
C PHE A 185 13.17 6.13 5.78
N PHE A 186 12.79 5.20 4.89
CA PHE A 186 11.38 4.82 4.71
C PHE A 186 10.86 4.01 5.91
N LEU A 187 11.70 3.18 6.53
CA LEU A 187 11.33 2.47 7.76
C LEU A 187 11.17 3.45 8.93
N ARG A 188 12.17 4.31 9.17
CA ARG A 188 12.10 5.34 10.23
C ARG A 188 10.89 6.26 10.09
N LYS A 189 10.59 6.68 8.85
CA LYS A 189 9.43 7.50 8.56
C LYS A 189 8.12 6.72 8.76
N GLY A 190 8.09 5.44 8.37
CA GLY A 190 6.96 4.53 8.56
C GLY A 190 6.62 4.31 10.03
N ILE A 191 7.63 4.05 10.87
CA ILE A 191 7.48 3.90 12.32
C ILE A 191 6.85 5.16 12.93
N GLY A 192 7.41 6.32 12.65
CA GLY A 192 6.86 7.58 13.15
C GLY A 192 5.44 7.84 12.68
N TRP A 193 5.11 7.51 11.44
CA TRP A 193 3.76 7.65 10.90
C TRP A 193 2.76 6.70 11.56
N ALA A 194 3.09 5.44 11.73
CA ALA A 194 2.23 4.46 12.39
C ALA A 194 1.90 4.87 13.82
N LEU A 195 2.90 5.29 14.59
CA LEU A 195 2.73 5.81 15.95
C LEU A 195 1.87 7.09 15.95
N ARG A 196 2.14 8.05 15.08
CA ARG A 196 1.36 9.30 14.96
C ARG A 196 -0.11 9.03 14.62
N ASP A 197 -0.38 8.06 13.76
CA ASP A 197 -1.76 7.70 13.43
C ASP A 197 -2.47 7.09 14.63
N HIS A 198 -1.81 6.17 15.33
CA HIS A 198 -2.36 5.55 16.54
C HIS A 198 -2.54 6.55 17.68
N ALA A 199 -1.71 7.59 17.77
CA ALA A 199 -1.84 8.66 18.76
C ALA A 199 -3.18 9.41 18.69
N LYS A 200 -3.88 9.38 17.57
CA LYS A 200 -5.23 9.98 17.43
C LYS A 200 -6.27 9.30 18.33
N THR A 201 -6.06 8.04 18.67
CA THR A 201 -6.99 7.24 19.50
C THR A 201 -6.37 6.80 20.83
N ALA A 202 -5.04 6.79 20.95
CA ALA A 202 -4.31 6.34 22.10
C ALA A 202 -3.07 7.21 22.40
N PRO A 203 -3.25 8.52 22.67
CA PRO A 203 -2.12 9.44 22.82
C PRO A 203 -1.17 9.06 23.97
N ASP A 204 -1.71 8.64 25.11
CA ASP A 204 -0.89 8.29 26.28
C ASP A 204 -0.09 7.01 26.08
N TRP A 205 -0.67 6.05 25.37
CA TRP A 205 0.06 4.85 24.97
C TRP A 205 1.27 5.21 24.08
N VAL A 206 1.09 6.09 23.11
CA VAL A 206 2.19 6.51 22.24
C VAL A 206 3.25 7.31 22.99
N ARG A 207 2.87 8.19 23.93
CA ARG A 207 3.83 8.90 24.80
C ARG A 207 4.67 7.91 25.62
N SER A 208 4.02 6.90 26.24
CA SER A 208 4.70 5.86 26.98
C SER A 208 5.61 5.04 26.08
N PHE A 209 5.09 4.60 24.92
CA PHE A 209 5.88 3.83 23.96
C PHE A 209 7.18 4.56 23.55
N VAL A 210 7.09 5.84 23.20
CA VAL A 210 8.26 6.64 22.81
C VAL A 210 9.25 6.79 23.97
N ARG A 211 8.78 7.00 25.20
CA ARG A 211 9.63 7.08 26.40
C ARG A 211 10.34 5.77 26.67
N ASP A 212 9.63 4.66 26.52
CA ASP A 212 10.10 3.32 26.88
C ASP A 212 10.98 2.70 25.77
N HIS A 213 11.06 3.35 24.58
CA HIS A 213 11.88 2.95 23.44
C HIS A 213 12.90 4.03 23.03
N PRO A 214 13.95 4.27 23.85
CA PRO A 214 14.97 5.30 23.57
C PRO A 214 15.78 5.02 22.29
N GLY A 215 15.74 3.80 21.75
CA GLY A 215 16.34 3.42 20.46
C GLY A 215 15.61 3.98 19.24
N LEU A 216 14.42 4.58 19.40
CA LEU A 216 13.73 5.22 18.28
C LEU A 216 14.57 6.34 17.67
N SER A 217 14.69 6.33 16.33
CA SER A 217 15.40 7.40 15.64
C SER A 217 14.80 8.79 15.93
N PRO A 218 15.60 9.86 15.91
CA PRO A 218 15.07 11.22 16.07
C PRO A 218 13.95 11.57 15.08
N LEU A 219 14.00 10.99 13.88
CA LEU A 219 12.94 11.14 12.88
C LEU A 219 11.65 10.45 13.33
N SER A 220 11.75 9.20 13.76
CA SER A 220 10.60 8.41 14.24
C SER A 220 9.93 9.08 15.45
N THR A 221 10.71 9.51 16.43
CA THR A 221 10.24 10.21 17.63
C THR A 221 9.51 11.50 17.28
N ARG A 222 10.13 12.37 16.46
CA ARG A 222 9.51 13.65 16.04
C ARG A 222 8.21 13.43 15.28
N GLU A 223 8.15 12.44 14.39
CA GLU A 223 6.93 12.13 13.64
C GLU A 223 5.84 11.54 14.55
N ALA A 224 6.18 10.66 15.49
CA ALA A 224 5.24 10.05 16.41
C ALA A 224 4.55 11.10 17.31
N LEU A 225 5.31 12.06 17.82
CA LEU A 225 4.84 13.07 18.78
C LEU A 225 4.28 14.34 18.11
N LYS A 226 4.35 14.46 16.78
CA LYS A 226 4.05 15.71 16.05
C LYS A 226 2.71 16.37 16.39
N ASN A 227 1.70 15.59 16.80
CA ASN A 227 0.34 16.10 17.12
C ASN A 227 -0.01 15.90 18.59
N LEU A 228 0.96 15.64 19.45
CA LEU A 228 0.78 15.39 20.90
C LEU A 228 1.31 16.50 21.80
N THR A 229 1.66 17.63 21.23
CA THR A 229 2.03 18.86 21.96
C THR A 229 0.83 19.56 22.54
#